data_c146bbf64e9a43c29117150605ead398
#
_entry.id   c146bbf64e9a43c29117150605ead398
#
_cell.length_a   1.000
_cell.length_b   1.000
_cell.length_c   1.000
_cell.angle_alpha   90.00
_cell.angle_beta   90.00
_cell.angle_gamma   90.00
#
_symmetry.space_group_name_H-M   'P 1'
#
loop_
_entity.id
_entity.type
_entity.pdbx_description
1 polymer ?
#
loop_
_entity_poly.entity_id
_entity_poly.type
_entity_poly.pdbx_seq_one_letter_code
_entity_poly.pdbx_strand_id
1 'polypeptide(L)'
;MTRLGFFSIAFVLLAFGMWLSGCNHDDPASGITDQQALVASTSPQDGATDVPTSSPIVMAFNTSMDTMSVMEYFHCAGGDEMWEWMDSLQDHHTGMGGHMTDMNHMMAWMRDFELPGRFDWNNEMTECVFHPDTGLFPHTDYMIYLEDNIRSHDGHMMDRTGLPYDGLMVHFRTGP
;
A
#
# COMPACT_ATOMS: atom_id res chain seq x y z
N MET A 1 28.80 -23.98 -72.72
CA MET A 1 29.88 -24.93 -72.34
C MET A 1 29.64 -25.38 -70.93
N THR A 2 29.08 -26.52 -70.80
CA THR A 2 29.59 -27.74 -70.16
C THR A 2 29.48 -27.74 -68.65
N ARG A 3 28.60 -28.49 -68.17
CA ARG A 3 28.42 -29.85 -67.58
C ARG A 3 28.32 -29.77 -66.02
N LEU A 4 27.29 -30.31 -65.49
CA LEU A 4 26.97 -31.67 -65.02
C LEU A 4 27.65 -32.05 -63.68
N GLY A 5 26.91 -32.58 -62.78
CA GLY A 5 27.28 -33.53 -61.71
C GLY A 5 26.32 -33.45 -60.53
N PHE A 6 25.27 -34.13 -60.52
CA PHE A 6 24.79 -35.34 -59.85
C PHE A 6 25.60 -35.71 -58.57
N PHE A 7 24.97 -35.85 -57.43
CA PHE A 7 24.74 -37.13 -56.75
C PHE A 7 23.85 -36.98 -55.51
N SER A 8 22.85 -37.77 -55.56
CA SER A 8 21.90 -38.13 -54.53
C SER A 8 22.55 -39.06 -53.53
N ILE A 9 22.34 -38.90 -52.23
CA ILE A 9 22.33 -40.01 -51.28
C ILE A 9 21.29 -39.72 -50.20
N ALA A 10 20.24 -40.51 -50.25
CA ALA A 10 19.27 -40.68 -49.18
C ALA A 10 19.91 -41.43 -48.03
N PHE A 11 19.75 -40.94 -46.81
CA PHE A 11 19.96 -41.76 -45.63
C PHE A 11 18.70 -41.69 -44.73
N VAL A 12 17.92 -42.73 -44.89
CA VAL A 12 16.82 -43.07 -43.95
C VAL A 12 17.43 -43.69 -42.72
N LEU A 13 17.30 -43.02 -41.58
CA LEU A 13 17.49 -43.63 -40.29
C LEU A 13 16.21 -43.48 -39.49
N LEU A 14 15.47 -44.57 -39.42
CA LEU A 14 14.46 -44.86 -38.46
C LEU A 14 15.11 -44.93 -37.07
N ALA A 15 14.82 -43.98 -36.20
CA ALA A 15 15.05 -44.14 -34.78
C ALA A 15 13.72 -44.05 -34.07
N PHE A 16 13.31 -45.23 -33.65
CA PHE A 16 12.28 -45.48 -32.67
C PHE A 16 12.65 -44.77 -31.36
N GLY A 17 11.94 -43.71 -31.00
CA GLY A 17 12.14 -42.99 -29.74
C GLY A 17 10.83 -42.88 -29.02
N MET A 18 10.75 -43.59 -27.93
CA MET A 18 9.68 -43.77 -26.97
C MET A 18 8.85 -42.52 -26.72
N TRP A 19 7.57 -42.62 -26.93
CA TRP A 19 6.56 -41.73 -26.36
C TRP A 19 6.52 -41.95 -24.84
N LEU A 20 7.23 -41.12 -24.10
CA LEU A 20 6.91 -40.89 -22.71
C LEU A 20 5.77 -39.86 -22.72
N SER A 21 4.55 -40.34 -22.62
CA SER A 21 3.42 -39.54 -22.22
C SER A 21 3.65 -39.07 -20.78
N GLY A 22 4.40 -37.97 -20.65
CA GLY A 22 4.33 -37.16 -19.46
C GLY A 22 2.95 -36.50 -19.48
N CYS A 23 2.06 -36.91 -18.61
CA CYS A 23 0.93 -36.09 -18.23
C CYS A 23 1.51 -34.83 -17.60
N ASN A 24 1.75 -33.81 -18.42
CA ASN A 24 1.73 -32.45 -17.91
C ASN A 24 0.28 -32.20 -17.51
N HIS A 25 0.03 -32.42 -16.26
CA HIS A 25 -1.08 -31.79 -15.58
C HIS A 25 -0.70 -30.29 -15.54
N ASP A 26 -0.88 -29.61 -16.67
CA ASP A 26 -1.03 -28.18 -16.66
C ASP A 26 -2.38 -27.93 -16.00
N ASP A 27 -2.39 -28.01 -14.67
CA ASP A 27 -3.31 -27.23 -13.91
C ASP A 27 -3.08 -25.78 -14.39
N PRO A 28 -4.07 -25.12 -14.96
CA PRO A 28 -4.08 -23.69 -14.95
C PRO A 28 -4.18 -23.36 -13.46
N ALA A 29 -3.03 -23.35 -12.79
CA ALA A 29 -2.92 -22.65 -11.55
C ALA A 29 -3.45 -21.26 -11.91
N SER A 30 -4.71 -21.07 -11.58
CA SER A 30 -5.28 -19.76 -11.45
C SER A 30 -4.25 -19.02 -10.64
N GLY A 31 -3.46 -18.17 -11.30
CA GLY A 31 -2.60 -17.22 -10.64
C GLY A 31 -3.50 -16.24 -9.91
N ILE A 32 -4.17 -16.72 -8.88
CA ILE A 32 -4.58 -15.87 -7.79
C ILE A 32 -3.24 -15.55 -7.14
N THR A 33 -2.58 -14.54 -7.67
CA THR A 33 -1.60 -13.83 -6.90
C THR A 33 -2.37 -13.38 -5.68
N ASP A 34 -2.06 -13.97 -4.56
CA ASP A 34 -2.54 -13.59 -3.23
C ASP A 34 -2.04 -12.15 -3.03
N GLN A 35 -2.80 -11.20 -3.56
CA GLN A 35 -2.39 -9.82 -3.65
C GLN A 35 -2.81 -9.16 -2.36
N GLN A 36 -1.87 -9.13 -1.41
CA GLN A 36 -2.04 -8.40 -0.17
C GLN A 36 -2.48 -6.96 -0.45
N ALA A 37 -3.36 -6.44 0.36
CA ALA A 37 -3.76 -5.04 0.29
C ALA A 37 -2.54 -4.15 0.55
N LEU A 38 -2.31 -3.16 -0.31
CA LEU A 38 -1.22 -2.22 -0.20
C LEU A 38 -1.71 -0.83 -0.57
N VAL A 39 -1.34 0.16 0.22
CA VAL A 39 -1.50 1.56 -0.18
C VAL A 39 -0.46 1.86 -1.26
N ALA A 40 -0.92 2.04 -2.48
CA ALA A 40 -0.07 2.31 -3.62
C ALA A 40 0.43 3.76 -3.64
N SER A 41 -0.40 4.70 -3.19
CA SER A 41 -0.02 6.11 -3.06
C SER A 41 -0.96 6.88 -2.14
N THR A 42 -0.46 8.00 -1.62
CA THR A 42 -1.23 8.98 -0.86
C THR A 42 -1.07 10.37 -1.47
N SER A 43 -2.07 11.21 -1.29
CA SER A 43 -1.98 12.64 -1.53
C SER A 43 -2.69 13.37 -0.38
N PRO A 44 -2.01 14.20 0.41
CA PRO A 44 -0.59 14.58 0.29
C PRO A 44 0.37 13.40 0.43
N GLN A 45 1.57 13.52 -0.16
CA GLN A 45 2.66 12.55 0.02
C GLN A 45 3.34 12.78 1.37
N ASP A 46 4.02 11.76 1.86
CA ASP A 46 4.84 11.88 3.07
C ASP A 46 5.91 12.97 2.92
N GLY A 47 6.03 13.82 3.92
CA GLY A 47 6.91 14.99 3.92
C GLY A 47 6.45 16.17 3.08
N ALA A 48 5.25 16.16 2.52
CA ALA A 48 4.74 17.29 1.72
C ALA A 48 4.60 18.56 2.57
N THR A 49 5.02 19.68 2.03
CA THR A 49 4.87 21.02 2.62
C THR A 49 4.02 21.92 1.73
N ASP A 50 3.56 23.02 2.28
CA ASP A 50 2.72 24.01 1.57
C ASP A 50 1.45 23.40 0.95
N VAL A 51 0.92 22.33 1.58
CA VAL A 51 -0.31 21.70 1.13
C VAL A 51 -1.48 22.68 1.28
N PRO A 52 -2.29 22.91 0.23
CA PRO A 52 -3.45 23.79 0.34
C PRO A 52 -4.43 23.29 1.42
N THR A 53 -4.98 24.22 2.20
CA THR A 53 -5.92 23.90 3.28
C THR A 53 -7.24 23.27 2.79
N SER A 54 -7.53 23.39 1.50
CA SER A 54 -8.68 22.76 0.85
C SER A 54 -8.37 21.41 0.21
N SER A 55 -7.13 20.92 0.31
CA SER A 55 -6.75 19.64 -0.29
C SER A 55 -7.49 18.50 0.38
N PRO A 56 -8.12 17.59 -0.40
CA PRO A 56 -8.58 16.34 0.12
C PRO A 56 -7.40 15.41 0.42
N ILE A 57 -7.63 14.43 1.28
CA ILE A 57 -6.69 13.35 1.53
C ILE A 57 -7.11 12.16 0.66
N VAL A 58 -6.25 11.77 -0.26
CA VAL A 58 -6.51 10.69 -1.22
C VAL A 58 -5.60 9.50 -0.90
N MET A 59 -6.16 8.31 -0.86
CA MET A 59 -5.45 7.05 -0.74
C MET A 59 -5.81 6.15 -1.91
N ALA A 60 -4.82 5.71 -2.67
CA ALA A 60 -4.99 4.73 -3.73
C ALA A 60 -4.40 3.39 -3.30
N PHE A 61 -5.13 2.32 -3.59
CA PHE A 61 -4.78 0.95 -3.22
C PHE A 61 -4.52 0.11 -4.46
N ASN A 62 -3.72 -0.92 -4.31
CA ASN A 62 -3.40 -1.86 -5.40
C ASN A 62 -4.54 -2.86 -5.70
N THR A 63 -5.55 -2.93 -4.85
CA THR A 63 -6.68 -3.85 -4.96
C THR A 63 -7.95 -3.22 -4.41
N SER A 64 -9.11 -3.83 -4.68
CA SER A 64 -10.38 -3.43 -4.09
C SER A 64 -10.38 -3.66 -2.58
N MET A 65 -10.79 -2.66 -1.81
CA MET A 65 -10.73 -2.66 -0.35
C MET A 65 -12.09 -2.96 0.29
N ASP A 66 -12.05 -3.56 1.48
CA ASP A 66 -13.16 -3.52 2.42
C ASP A 66 -13.23 -2.09 2.99
N THR A 67 -14.17 -1.31 2.47
CA THR A 67 -14.31 0.12 2.79
C THR A 67 -14.54 0.35 4.28
N MET A 68 -15.25 -0.57 4.94
CA MET A 68 -15.51 -0.47 6.39
C MET A 68 -14.22 -0.62 7.19
N SER A 69 -13.34 -1.55 6.80
CA SER A 69 -12.06 -1.71 7.48
C SER A 69 -11.17 -0.48 7.33
N VAL A 70 -11.14 0.14 6.14
CA VAL A 70 -10.37 1.38 5.94
C VAL A 70 -10.93 2.51 6.80
N MET A 71 -12.25 2.67 6.86
CA MET A 71 -12.88 3.71 7.67
C MET A 71 -12.70 3.51 9.17
N GLU A 72 -12.62 2.25 9.63
CA GLU A 72 -12.43 1.91 11.05
C GLU A 72 -10.99 2.13 11.52
N TYR A 73 -10.01 1.88 10.65
CA TYR A 73 -8.58 1.88 10.97
C TYR A 73 -7.80 3.04 10.34
N PHE A 74 -8.50 4.04 9.80
CA PHE A 74 -7.93 5.28 9.32
C PHE A 74 -8.01 6.35 10.40
N HIS A 75 -6.89 7.02 10.63
CA HIS A 75 -6.78 8.14 11.54
C HIS A 75 -6.13 9.33 10.83
N CYS A 76 -6.67 10.51 11.03
CA CYS A 76 -6.07 11.75 10.59
C CYS A 76 -6.14 12.76 11.75
N ALA A 77 -5.00 13.21 12.18
CA ALA A 77 -4.89 14.20 13.26
C ALA A 77 -4.02 15.37 12.85
N GLY A 78 -4.25 16.54 13.42
CA GLY A 78 -3.46 17.73 13.18
C GLY A 78 -3.24 18.54 14.44
N GLY A 79 -2.08 19.19 14.56
CA GLY A 79 -1.75 20.05 15.69
C GLY A 79 -0.28 20.42 15.74
N ASP A 80 -0.01 21.54 16.37
CA ASP A 80 1.35 22.07 16.49
C ASP A 80 2.26 21.21 17.39
N GLU A 81 1.67 20.40 18.26
CA GLU A 81 2.40 19.53 19.20
C GLU A 81 2.95 18.25 18.54
N MET A 82 2.56 17.98 17.29
CA MET A 82 2.94 16.74 16.60
C MET A 82 4.45 16.61 16.42
N TRP A 83 5.14 17.71 16.13
CA TRP A 83 6.60 17.70 15.94
C TRP A 83 7.36 17.41 17.23
N GLU A 84 6.95 17.99 18.34
CA GLU A 84 7.59 17.72 19.62
C GLU A 84 7.45 16.24 20.01
N TRP A 85 6.30 15.67 19.66
CA TRP A 85 6.04 14.25 19.87
C TRP A 85 6.86 13.37 18.93
N MET A 86 6.91 13.66 17.62
CA MET A 86 7.72 12.91 16.65
C MET A 86 9.23 12.98 16.95
N ASP A 87 9.74 14.13 17.37
CA ASP A 87 11.13 14.30 17.79
C ASP A 87 11.45 13.45 19.02
N SER A 88 10.50 13.37 19.96
CA SER A 88 10.63 12.50 21.13
C SER A 88 10.71 11.01 20.79
N LEU A 89 10.05 10.57 19.70
CA LEU A 89 10.14 9.20 19.21
C LEU A 89 11.53 8.86 18.63
N GLN A 90 12.18 9.81 17.97
CA GLN A 90 13.53 9.61 17.41
C GLN A 90 14.60 9.42 18.49
N ASP A 91 14.46 10.08 19.62
CA ASP A 91 15.43 9.97 20.72
C ASP A 91 15.30 8.65 21.52
N HIS A 92 14.17 7.95 21.43
CA HIS A 92 13.91 6.73 22.21
C HIS A 92 14.21 5.40 21.51
N HIS A 93 14.76 5.41 20.30
CA HIS A 93 15.05 4.19 19.52
C HIS A 93 16.15 3.27 20.08
N THR A 94 16.57 3.41 21.32
CA THR A 94 17.65 2.61 21.92
C THR A 94 17.21 1.38 22.73
N GLY A 95 15.92 0.99 22.73
CA GLY A 95 15.50 -0.19 23.50
C GLY A 95 14.21 -0.83 22.99
N MET A 96 14.21 -2.17 22.89
CA MET A 96 13.08 -2.99 22.45
C MET A 96 11.79 -2.86 23.32
N GLY A 97 11.80 -2.07 24.38
CA GLY A 97 10.65 -1.83 25.26
C GLY A 97 9.88 -0.54 24.96
N GLY A 98 10.49 0.40 24.22
CA GLY A 98 9.90 1.71 23.92
C GLY A 98 8.77 1.67 22.92
N HIS A 99 8.83 0.79 21.94
CA HIS A 99 7.94 0.78 20.79
C HIS A 99 6.44 0.67 21.11
N MET A 100 6.06 -0.21 22.05
CA MET A 100 4.63 -0.35 22.43
C MET A 100 4.10 0.84 23.23
N THR A 101 4.94 1.45 24.06
CA THR A 101 4.55 2.62 24.85
C THR A 101 4.35 3.83 23.95
N ASP A 102 5.20 3.98 22.95
CA ASP A 102 5.17 5.07 21.99
C ASP A 102 3.94 4.97 21.07
N MET A 103 3.60 3.76 20.58
CA MET A 103 2.38 3.54 19.79
C MET A 103 1.10 3.82 20.58
N ASN A 104 1.03 3.40 21.85
CA ASN A 104 -0.13 3.70 22.69
C ASN A 104 -0.30 5.21 22.94
N HIS A 105 0.80 5.92 23.11
CA HIS A 105 0.78 7.38 23.25
C HIS A 105 0.36 8.05 21.95
N MET A 106 0.88 7.59 20.81
CA MET A 106 0.46 8.08 19.49
C MET A 106 -1.03 7.90 19.28
N MET A 107 -1.55 6.69 19.50
CA MET A 107 -2.97 6.41 19.32
C MET A 107 -3.86 7.21 20.29
N ALA A 108 -3.41 7.45 21.51
CA ALA A 108 -4.13 8.31 22.45
C ALA A 108 -4.18 9.77 21.94
N TRP A 109 -3.03 10.29 21.51
CA TRP A 109 -2.93 11.62 20.92
C TRP A 109 -3.77 11.73 19.62
N MET A 110 -3.68 10.76 18.70
CA MET A 110 -4.48 10.73 17.47
C MET A 110 -5.98 10.86 17.77
N ARG A 111 -6.48 10.15 18.81
CA ARG A 111 -7.90 10.21 19.20
C ARG A 111 -8.32 11.56 19.78
N ASP A 112 -7.41 12.25 20.46
CA ASP A 112 -7.71 13.57 21.06
C ASP A 112 -7.75 14.68 20.00
N PHE A 113 -7.03 14.52 18.89
CA PHE A 113 -6.89 15.50 17.80
C PHE A 113 -7.39 14.99 16.44
N GLU A 114 -8.17 13.90 16.45
CA GLU A 114 -8.71 13.31 15.24
C GLU A 114 -9.67 14.26 14.53
N LEU A 115 -9.47 14.39 13.23
CA LEU A 115 -10.34 15.17 12.37
C LEU A 115 -11.57 14.36 11.98
N PRO A 116 -12.78 14.81 12.33
CA PRO A 116 -13.98 14.23 11.77
C PRO A 116 -14.08 14.51 10.28
N GLY A 117 -14.62 13.57 9.53
CA GLY A 117 -14.75 13.73 8.08
C GLY A 117 -15.57 12.63 7.44
N ARG A 118 -15.68 12.70 6.14
CA ARG A 118 -16.39 11.70 5.32
C ARG A 118 -15.47 11.09 4.29
N PHE A 119 -15.80 9.87 3.88
CA PHE A 119 -15.09 9.12 2.87
C PHE A 119 -15.93 9.00 1.60
N ASP A 120 -15.33 9.34 0.47
CA ASP A 120 -15.89 9.08 -0.85
C ASP A 120 -15.02 8.02 -1.55
N TRP A 121 -15.65 7.02 -2.16
CA TRP A 121 -14.97 5.91 -2.81
C TRP A 121 -15.26 5.90 -4.31
N ASN A 122 -14.25 5.50 -5.10
CA ASN A 122 -14.51 5.17 -6.50
C ASN A 122 -15.31 3.85 -6.62
N ASN A 123 -15.85 3.57 -7.81
CA ASN A 123 -16.70 2.39 -8.02
C ASN A 123 -15.95 1.05 -7.84
N GLU A 124 -14.65 1.04 -8.08
CA GLU A 124 -13.80 -0.13 -7.94
C GLU A 124 -13.32 -0.35 -6.50
N MET A 125 -13.61 0.58 -5.59
CA MET A 125 -13.12 0.57 -4.20
C MET A 125 -11.59 0.51 -4.08
N THR A 126 -10.89 1.04 -5.08
CA THR A 126 -9.42 1.12 -5.13
C THR A 126 -8.88 2.51 -4.82
N GLU A 127 -9.75 3.49 -4.69
CA GLU A 127 -9.39 4.85 -4.31
C GLU A 127 -10.40 5.41 -3.33
N CYS A 128 -9.88 6.01 -2.29
CA CYS A 128 -10.64 6.62 -1.22
C CYS A 128 -10.21 8.08 -1.05
N VAL A 129 -11.18 8.97 -0.94
CA VAL A 129 -10.98 10.39 -0.67
C VAL A 129 -11.58 10.73 0.68
N PHE A 130 -10.75 11.13 1.63
CA PHE A 130 -11.20 11.63 2.92
C PHE A 130 -11.31 13.16 2.87
N HIS A 131 -12.46 13.66 3.25
CA HIS A 131 -12.77 15.08 3.34
C HIS A 131 -12.97 15.46 4.81
N PRO A 132 -12.01 16.17 5.44
CA PRO A 132 -12.24 16.71 6.78
C PRO A 132 -13.42 17.67 6.80
N ASP A 133 -14.29 17.57 7.80
CA ASP A 133 -15.50 18.40 7.89
C ASP A 133 -15.22 19.88 8.04
N THR A 134 -14.13 20.24 8.73
CA THR A 134 -13.70 21.63 8.97
C THR A 134 -12.67 22.14 7.96
N GLY A 135 -12.24 21.26 7.02
CA GLY A 135 -11.03 21.52 6.22
C GLY A 135 -9.76 21.44 7.09
N LEU A 136 -8.63 21.74 6.47
CA LEU A 136 -7.32 21.79 7.15
C LEU A 136 -7.04 23.22 7.62
N PHE A 137 -6.39 23.37 8.78
CA PHE A 137 -5.94 24.68 9.26
C PHE A 137 -4.65 25.09 8.55
N PRO A 138 -4.40 26.40 8.35
CA PRO A 138 -3.16 26.87 7.72
C PRO A 138 -1.95 26.64 8.66
N HIS A 139 -0.77 26.47 8.06
CA HIS A 139 0.52 26.32 8.74
C HIS A 139 0.58 25.21 9.80
N THR A 140 -0.27 24.19 9.65
CA THR A 140 -0.48 23.13 10.62
C THR A 140 0.12 21.82 10.10
N ASP A 141 0.73 21.05 11.01
CA ASP A 141 1.23 19.73 10.74
C ASP A 141 0.12 18.69 10.94
N TYR A 142 0.07 17.74 10.02
CA TYR A 142 -0.90 16.67 9.99
C TYR A 142 -0.22 15.32 9.88
N MET A 143 -0.83 14.33 10.53
CA MET A 143 -0.47 12.93 10.41
C MET A 143 -1.68 12.13 9.95
N ILE A 144 -1.46 11.30 8.95
CA ILE A 144 -2.36 10.23 8.56
C ILE A 144 -1.74 8.93 9.06
N TYR A 145 -2.52 8.12 9.73
CA TYR A 145 -2.12 6.79 10.13
C TYR A 145 -3.19 5.79 9.70
N LEU A 146 -2.77 4.78 8.98
CA LEU A 146 -3.60 3.70 8.53
C LEU A 146 -3.08 2.41 9.16
N GLU A 147 -3.84 1.86 10.10
CA GLU A 147 -3.45 0.65 10.82
C GLU A 147 -3.34 -0.56 9.87
N ASP A 148 -2.59 -1.57 10.26
CA ASP A 148 -2.39 -2.80 9.50
C ASP A 148 -3.62 -3.72 9.46
N ASN A 149 -4.65 -3.40 10.23
CA ASN A 149 -5.91 -4.14 10.28
C ASN A 149 -6.82 -3.90 9.07
N ILE A 150 -6.47 -2.97 8.19
CA ILE A 150 -7.18 -2.81 6.91
C ILE A 150 -7.03 -4.04 6.04
N ARG A 151 -8.05 -4.30 5.26
CA ARG A 151 -8.06 -5.50 4.41
C ARG A 151 -8.69 -5.23 3.05
N SER A 152 -8.31 -6.06 2.08
CA SER A 152 -8.96 -6.09 0.78
C SER A 152 -10.38 -6.61 0.90
N HIS A 153 -11.17 -6.42 -0.16
CA HIS A 153 -12.52 -6.99 -0.29
C HIS A 153 -12.54 -8.52 -0.12
N ASP A 154 -11.46 -9.18 -0.51
CA ASP A 154 -11.28 -10.64 -0.39
C ASP A 154 -10.75 -11.07 0.99
N GLY A 155 -10.54 -10.13 1.92
CA GLY A 155 -10.16 -10.37 3.30
C GLY A 155 -8.65 -10.46 3.57
N HIS A 156 -7.80 -10.18 2.59
CA HIS A 156 -6.34 -10.13 2.79
C HIS A 156 -5.94 -8.88 3.55
N MET A 157 -5.14 -9.07 4.59
CA MET A 157 -4.62 -7.96 5.41
C MET A 157 -3.63 -7.10 4.62
N MET A 158 -3.37 -5.89 5.12
CA MET A 158 -2.35 -5.01 4.55
C MET A 158 -0.95 -5.65 4.62
N ASP A 159 -0.20 -5.50 3.53
CA ASP A 159 1.22 -5.88 3.51
C ASP A 159 2.04 -4.89 4.36
N ARG A 160 2.66 -5.40 5.40
CA ARG A 160 3.51 -4.63 6.33
C ARG A 160 4.98 -4.62 5.95
N THR A 161 5.35 -5.26 4.85
CA THR A 161 6.74 -5.40 4.44
C THR A 161 7.37 -4.03 4.21
N GLY A 162 8.33 -3.68 5.05
CA GLY A 162 9.07 -2.42 4.95
C GLY A 162 8.40 -1.23 5.62
N LEU A 163 7.26 -1.39 6.28
CA LEU A 163 6.66 -0.32 7.08
C LEU A 163 7.35 -0.25 8.46
N PRO A 164 7.75 0.93 8.92
CA PRO A 164 8.47 1.10 10.19
C PRO A 164 7.60 0.87 11.43
N TYR A 165 6.27 0.95 11.28
CA TYR A 165 5.27 0.80 12.33
C TYR A 165 4.22 -0.23 11.90
N ASP A 166 3.34 -0.64 12.79
CA ASP A 166 2.23 -1.56 12.48
C ASP A 166 1.13 -0.85 11.65
N GLY A 167 1.55 -0.19 10.55
CA GLY A 167 0.68 0.55 9.65
C GLY A 167 1.44 1.54 8.76
N LEU A 168 0.71 2.24 7.90
CA LEU A 168 1.23 3.31 7.07
C LEU A 168 1.09 4.64 7.80
N MET A 169 2.18 5.36 7.94
CA MET A 169 2.21 6.72 8.47
C MET A 169 2.58 7.70 7.34
N VAL A 170 1.81 8.77 7.20
CA VAL A 170 2.07 9.87 6.26
C VAL A 170 1.99 11.17 7.03
N HIS A 171 2.96 11.99 6.85
CA HIS A 171 3.11 13.27 7.52
C HIS A 171 3.17 14.39 6.48
N PHE A 172 2.44 15.49 6.70
CA PHE A 172 2.48 16.65 5.82
C PHE A 172 2.18 17.95 6.57
N ARG A 173 2.56 19.08 5.99
CA ARG A 173 2.30 20.42 6.53
C ARG A 173 1.53 21.26 5.53
N THR A 174 0.51 21.95 6.03
CA THR A 174 -0.26 22.90 5.22
C THR A 174 0.49 24.22 5.02
N GLY A 175 0.20 24.85 3.89
CA GLY A 175 0.60 26.23 3.60
C GLY A 175 -0.30 27.28 4.27
N PRO A 176 -0.17 28.53 3.82
CA PRO A 176 -0.99 29.65 4.29
C PRO A 176 -2.46 29.55 3.89
#